data_582919e100803d30c2233ef2711dba62
#
_entry.id   582919e100803d30c2233ef2711dba62
#
_cell.length_a   1.000
_cell.length_b   1.000
_cell.length_c   1.000
_cell.angle_alpha   90.00
_cell.angle_beta   90.00
_cell.angle_gamma   90.00
#
_symmetry.space_group_name_H-M   'P 1'
#
loop_
_entity.id
_entity.type
_entity.pdbx_description
1 polymer ?
#
loop_
_entity_poly.entity_id
_entity_poly.type
_entity_poly.pdbx_seq_one_letter_code
_entity_poly.pdbx_strand_id
1 'polypeptide(L)'
;LDVSVQAQILNLLKDIQARLGLSLMFITHNLAIIRHMADRVGVMYLGRLVELADTRALFSNPRHPYTRLLIEAIPDAHAPHRAREPISGEIPSPIEPPPGCAFHPRCPLAFARCRQEVPALLDGVACHAIEGRDSDRIGE
;
A
#
# COMPACT_ATOMS: atom_id res chain seq x y z
N LEU A 1 1.77 8.41 22.26
CA LEU A 1 1.35 9.78 22.02
C LEU A 1 -0.17 9.83 21.92
N ASP A 2 -0.76 10.74 22.66
CA ASP A 2 -2.20 10.97 22.63
C ASP A 2 -2.62 11.38 21.19
N VAL A 3 -3.77 10.89 20.73
CA VAL A 3 -4.30 11.13 19.36
C VAL A 3 -4.42 12.63 19.09
N SER A 4 -4.74 13.43 20.11
CA SER A 4 -4.87 14.90 19.99
C SER A 4 -3.52 15.58 19.74
N VAL A 5 -2.46 15.14 20.41
CA VAL A 5 -1.09 15.66 20.23
C VAL A 5 -0.56 15.29 18.85
N GLN A 6 -0.81 14.06 18.41
CA GLN A 6 -0.43 13.63 17.07
C GLN A 6 -1.08 14.46 15.97
N ALA A 7 -2.38 14.77 16.10
CA ALA A 7 -3.08 15.62 15.16
C ALA A 7 -2.52 17.06 15.12
N GLN A 8 -2.16 17.63 16.27
CA GLN A 8 -1.53 18.95 16.33
C GLN A 8 -0.17 18.99 15.64
N ILE A 9 0.67 17.97 15.84
CA ILE A 9 1.97 17.86 15.17
C ILE A 9 1.80 17.76 13.65
N LEU A 10 0.85 16.94 13.17
CA LEU A 10 0.59 16.79 11.74
C LEU A 10 0.10 18.10 11.11
N ASN A 11 -0.77 18.85 11.78
CA ASN A 11 -1.21 20.15 11.31
C ASN A 11 -0.07 21.16 11.25
N LEU A 12 0.80 21.19 12.28
CA LEU A 12 1.98 22.04 12.29
C LEU A 12 2.93 21.72 11.12
N LEU A 13 3.16 20.42 10.83
CA LEU A 13 3.99 20.00 9.71
C LEU A 13 3.40 20.44 8.36
N LYS A 14 2.08 20.37 8.18
CA LYS A 14 1.39 20.91 7.00
C LYS A 14 1.58 22.40 6.84
N ASP A 15 1.42 23.15 7.92
CA ASP A 15 1.62 24.61 7.91
C ASP A 15 3.05 24.99 7.54
N ILE A 16 4.03 24.29 8.09
CA ILE A 16 5.44 24.51 7.77
C ILE A 16 5.72 24.16 6.30
N GLN A 17 5.20 23.02 5.83
CA GLN A 17 5.32 22.60 4.43
C GLN A 17 4.77 23.66 3.48
N ALA A 18 3.58 24.17 3.75
CA ALA A 18 2.94 25.18 2.91
C ALA A 18 3.70 26.51 2.91
N ARG A 19 4.20 26.95 4.09
CA ARG A 19 4.94 28.23 4.24
C ARG A 19 6.30 28.21 3.61
N LEU A 20 7.01 27.09 3.69
CA LEU A 20 8.40 26.97 3.24
C LEU A 20 8.55 26.26 1.88
N GLY A 21 7.46 25.77 1.28
CA GLY A 21 7.48 25.03 0.01
C GLY A 21 8.26 23.70 0.11
N LEU A 22 8.21 23.03 1.27
CA LEU A 22 8.97 21.82 1.52
C LEU A 22 8.31 20.58 0.94
N SER A 23 9.14 19.64 0.44
CA SER A 23 8.71 18.26 0.20
C SER A 23 9.00 17.43 1.45
N LEU A 24 7.99 16.72 1.95
CA LEU A 24 8.11 15.89 3.15
C LEU A 24 7.94 14.41 2.77
N MET A 25 8.78 13.56 3.35
CA MET A 25 8.64 12.11 3.25
C MET A 25 8.31 11.55 4.63
N PHE A 26 7.18 10.85 4.72
CA PHE A 26 6.74 10.18 5.95
C PHE A 26 6.88 8.67 5.81
N ILE A 27 7.40 8.02 6.86
CA ILE A 27 7.39 6.57 6.99
C ILE A 27 6.49 6.23 8.18
N THR A 28 5.41 5.54 7.92
CA THR A 28 4.42 5.18 8.94
C THR A 28 3.65 3.93 8.54
N HIS A 29 3.13 3.22 9.52
CA HIS A 29 2.18 2.12 9.33
C HIS A 29 0.71 2.58 9.51
N ASN A 30 0.48 3.84 9.85
CA ASN A 30 -0.86 4.37 10.06
C ASN A 30 -1.43 4.97 8.76
N LEU A 31 -2.27 4.18 8.09
CA LEU A 31 -2.89 4.57 6.83
C LEU A 31 -3.84 5.77 6.95
N ALA A 32 -4.44 6.01 8.13
CA ALA A 32 -5.29 7.17 8.35
C ALA A 32 -4.49 8.47 8.27
N ILE A 33 -3.26 8.48 8.81
CA ILE A 33 -2.35 9.63 8.69
C ILE A 33 -1.99 9.87 7.23
N ILE A 34 -1.62 8.82 6.50
CA ILE A 34 -1.23 8.91 5.08
C ILE A 34 -2.34 9.54 4.26
N ARG A 35 -3.58 9.12 4.46
CA ARG A 35 -4.75 9.62 3.72
C ARG A 35 -4.92 11.13 3.83
N HIS A 36 -4.51 11.73 4.95
CA HIS A 36 -4.64 13.18 5.21
C HIS A 36 -3.40 13.99 4.86
N MET A 37 -2.22 13.36 4.90
CA MET A 37 -0.95 14.07 4.84
C MET A 37 -0.24 13.97 3.49
N ALA A 38 -0.36 12.83 2.80
CA ALA A 38 0.45 12.53 1.64
C ALA A 38 -0.30 12.78 0.33
N ASP A 39 0.41 13.34 -0.65
CA ASP A 39 -0.07 13.46 -2.04
C ASP A 39 0.12 12.13 -2.78
N ARG A 40 1.25 11.45 -2.53
CA ARG A 40 1.59 10.14 -3.10
C ARG A 40 1.98 9.16 -2.02
N VAL A 41 1.68 7.89 -2.25
CA VAL A 41 1.94 6.81 -1.30
C VAL A 41 2.71 5.69 -1.98
N GLY A 42 3.81 5.28 -1.34
CA GLY A 42 4.52 4.06 -1.67
C GLY A 42 4.22 2.99 -0.63
N VAL A 43 3.65 1.87 -1.04
CA VAL A 43 3.43 0.70 -0.18
C VAL A 43 4.62 -0.23 -0.30
N MET A 44 5.18 -0.61 0.85
CA MET A 44 6.33 -1.51 0.92
C MET A 44 5.96 -2.83 1.59
N TYR A 45 6.54 -3.91 1.08
CA TYR A 45 6.45 -5.24 1.69
C TYR A 45 7.82 -5.92 1.68
N LEU A 46 8.31 -6.34 2.85
CA LEU A 46 9.64 -6.95 3.04
C LEU A 46 10.77 -6.19 2.30
N GLY A 47 10.83 -4.86 2.49
CA GLY A 47 11.86 -4.00 1.91
C GLY A 47 11.69 -3.69 0.42
N ARG A 48 10.61 -4.13 -0.23
CA ARG A 48 10.34 -3.88 -1.65
C ARG A 48 9.13 -2.99 -1.82
N LEU A 49 9.21 -2.03 -2.75
CA LEU A 49 8.08 -1.22 -3.15
C LEU A 49 7.14 -2.06 -4.01
N VAL A 50 5.91 -2.25 -3.56
CA VAL A 50 4.91 -3.08 -4.25
C VAL A 50 3.85 -2.26 -4.98
N GLU A 51 3.56 -1.04 -4.49
CA GLU A 51 2.66 -0.11 -5.16
C GLU A 51 3.07 1.33 -4.89
N LEU A 52 2.99 2.20 -5.89
CA LEU A 52 3.23 3.63 -5.83
C LEU A 52 2.14 4.35 -6.61
N ALA A 53 1.34 5.15 -5.94
CA ALA A 53 0.23 5.87 -6.57
C ALA A 53 -0.10 7.18 -5.84
N ASP A 54 -0.91 8.02 -6.47
CA ASP A 54 -1.53 9.15 -5.79
C ASP A 54 -2.43 8.64 -4.66
N THR A 55 -2.44 9.35 -3.54
CA THR A 55 -3.16 8.92 -2.34
C THR A 55 -4.63 8.60 -2.64
N ARG A 56 -5.31 9.47 -3.39
CA ARG A 56 -6.72 9.25 -3.74
C ARG A 56 -6.90 7.97 -4.56
N ALA A 57 -6.06 7.74 -5.56
CA ALA A 57 -6.10 6.55 -6.41
C ALA A 57 -5.84 5.28 -5.60
N LEU A 58 -4.83 5.28 -4.73
CA LEU A 58 -4.47 4.14 -3.89
C LEU A 58 -5.62 3.71 -2.97
N PHE A 59 -6.32 4.66 -2.34
CA PHE A 59 -7.42 4.35 -1.42
C PHE A 59 -8.72 4.01 -2.13
N SER A 60 -8.97 4.52 -3.35
CA SER A 60 -10.19 4.22 -4.12
C SER A 60 -10.09 2.95 -4.94
N ASN A 61 -8.91 2.64 -5.46
CA ASN A 61 -8.68 1.49 -6.34
C ASN A 61 -7.27 0.91 -6.15
N PRO A 62 -6.99 0.30 -4.99
CA PRO A 62 -5.70 -0.35 -4.75
C PRO A 62 -5.49 -1.48 -5.74
N ARG A 63 -4.33 -1.49 -6.40
CA ARG A 63 -4.02 -2.45 -7.47
C ARG A 63 -3.32 -3.70 -6.93
N HIS A 64 -2.32 -3.52 -6.06
CA HIS A 64 -1.59 -4.65 -5.51
C HIS A 64 -2.43 -5.40 -4.46
N PRO A 65 -2.46 -6.75 -4.46
CA PRO A 65 -3.25 -7.53 -3.50
C PRO A 65 -2.94 -7.20 -2.03
N TYR A 66 -1.67 -6.96 -1.70
CA TYR A 66 -1.28 -6.56 -0.35
C TYR A 66 -1.87 -5.20 0.05
N THR A 67 -1.84 -4.21 -0.85
CA THR A 67 -2.43 -2.88 -0.61
C THR A 67 -3.93 -2.98 -0.35
N ARG A 68 -4.64 -3.83 -1.08
CA ARG A 68 -6.08 -4.09 -0.86
C ARG A 68 -6.32 -4.59 0.55
N LEU A 69 -5.58 -5.61 0.98
CA LEU A 69 -5.70 -6.18 2.32
C LEU A 69 -5.38 -5.17 3.41
N LEU A 70 -4.38 -4.30 3.20
CA LEU A 70 -4.06 -3.23 4.16
C LEU A 70 -5.20 -2.21 4.28
N ILE A 71 -5.80 -1.80 3.17
CA ILE A 71 -6.90 -0.82 3.15
C ILE A 71 -8.17 -1.45 3.73
N GLU A 72 -8.47 -2.70 3.43
CA GLU A 72 -9.60 -3.43 3.98
C GLU A 72 -9.46 -3.65 5.50
N ALA A 73 -8.24 -3.69 6.01
CA ALA A 73 -7.98 -3.79 7.45
C ALA A 73 -8.22 -2.48 8.22
N ILE A 74 -8.37 -1.33 7.54
CA ILE A 74 -8.68 -0.05 8.19
C ILE A 74 -10.07 -0.16 8.83
N PRO A 75 -10.22 0.17 10.14
CA PRO A 75 -11.52 0.22 10.79
C PRO A 75 -12.43 1.24 10.10
N ASP A 76 -13.57 0.79 9.59
CA ASP A 76 -14.62 1.68 9.11
C ASP A 76 -15.60 1.94 10.23
N ALA A 77 -15.68 3.19 10.69
CA ALA A 77 -16.60 3.61 11.75
C ALA A 77 -18.08 3.46 11.33
N HIS A 78 -18.36 3.40 10.02
CA HIS A 78 -19.71 3.29 9.47
C HIS A 78 -20.13 1.84 9.15
N ALA A 79 -19.17 0.88 9.17
CA ALA A 79 -19.42 -0.52 8.92
C ALA A 79 -18.68 -1.45 9.91
N PRO A 80 -19.02 -1.40 11.22
CA PRO A 80 -18.26 -2.10 12.27
C PRO A 80 -18.31 -3.62 12.20
N HIS A 81 -19.24 -4.21 11.43
CA HIS A 81 -19.50 -5.65 11.41
C HIS A 81 -19.11 -6.37 10.12
N ARG A 82 -18.36 -5.73 9.22
CA ARG A 82 -17.85 -6.45 8.06
C ARG A 82 -16.82 -7.47 8.54
N ALA A 83 -17.16 -8.77 8.45
CA ALA A 83 -16.22 -9.85 8.74
C ALA A 83 -14.97 -9.65 7.89
N ARG A 84 -13.87 -9.33 8.55
CA ARG A 84 -12.57 -9.14 7.88
C ARG A 84 -11.92 -10.50 7.85
N GLU A 85 -11.64 -11.00 6.66
CA GLU A 85 -10.75 -12.15 6.54
C GLU A 85 -9.35 -11.70 6.97
N PRO A 86 -8.81 -12.29 8.04
CA PRO A 86 -7.44 -11.98 8.43
C PRO A 86 -6.52 -12.36 7.26
N ILE A 87 -5.51 -11.56 7.02
CA ILE A 87 -4.48 -11.90 6.03
C ILE A 87 -3.89 -13.24 6.46
N SER A 88 -4.33 -14.32 5.78
CA SER A 88 -3.92 -15.68 6.12
C SER A 88 -2.44 -15.90 5.79
N GLY A 89 -1.80 -16.77 6.53
CA GLY A 89 -0.40 -17.15 6.36
C GLY A 89 0.55 -16.38 7.28
N GLU A 90 1.65 -17.04 7.60
CA GLU A 90 2.73 -16.50 8.42
C GLU A 90 3.49 -15.41 7.64
N ILE A 91 3.92 -14.35 8.33
CA ILE A 91 4.73 -13.30 7.71
C ILE A 91 6.13 -13.89 7.47
N PRO A 92 6.58 -13.97 6.21
CA PRO A 92 7.91 -14.49 5.94
C PRO A 92 9.01 -13.66 6.59
N SER A 93 10.14 -14.31 6.91
CA SER A 93 11.29 -13.62 7.47
C SER A 93 11.82 -12.54 6.51
N PRO A 94 12.05 -11.32 6.98
CA PRO A 94 12.69 -10.28 6.16
C PRO A 94 14.17 -10.58 5.87
N ILE A 95 14.80 -11.48 6.66
CA ILE A 95 16.21 -11.89 6.48
C ILE A 95 16.33 -12.87 5.31
N GLU A 96 15.36 -13.77 5.16
CA GLU A 96 15.27 -14.74 4.07
C GLU A 96 13.92 -14.58 3.36
N PRO A 97 13.77 -13.56 2.51
CA PRO A 97 12.52 -13.36 1.79
C PRO A 97 12.29 -14.52 0.79
N PRO A 98 11.04 -14.96 0.60
CA PRO A 98 10.73 -16.01 -0.34
C PRO A 98 11.15 -15.64 -1.78
N PRO A 99 11.52 -16.63 -2.61
CA PRO A 99 11.91 -16.39 -3.99
C PRO A 99 10.75 -15.78 -4.79
N GLY A 100 11.08 -15.02 -5.82
CA GLY A 100 10.08 -14.34 -6.65
C GLY A 100 9.39 -13.17 -5.96
N CYS A 101 8.09 -13.06 -6.09
CA CYS A 101 7.27 -12.06 -5.42
C CYS A 101 7.24 -12.33 -3.92
N ALA A 102 7.77 -11.43 -3.09
CA ALA A 102 7.83 -11.60 -1.65
C ALA A 102 6.46 -11.84 -0.99
N PHE A 103 5.38 -11.36 -1.60
CA PHE A 103 4.02 -11.53 -1.10
C PHE A 103 3.35 -12.82 -1.53
N HIS A 104 3.93 -13.60 -2.47
CA HIS A 104 3.26 -14.77 -3.05
C HIS A 104 2.74 -15.81 -2.05
N PRO A 105 3.40 -16.08 -0.88
CA PRO A 105 2.90 -17.08 0.07
C PRO A 105 1.55 -16.71 0.71
N ARG A 106 1.22 -15.42 0.70
CA ARG A 106 0.01 -14.85 1.32
C ARG A 106 -0.94 -14.24 0.29
N CYS A 107 -0.59 -14.32 -0.99
CA CYS A 107 -1.34 -13.69 -2.07
C CYS A 107 -2.46 -14.62 -2.58
N PRO A 108 -3.72 -14.21 -2.54
CA PRO A 108 -4.84 -15.01 -3.06
C PRO A 108 -4.80 -15.15 -4.60
N LEU A 109 -4.01 -14.31 -5.28
CA LEU A 109 -3.85 -14.32 -6.74
C LEU A 109 -2.53 -14.95 -7.18
N ALA A 110 -1.80 -15.65 -6.28
CA ALA A 110 -0.50 -16.22 -6.60
C ALA A 110 -0.61 -17.35 -7.63
N PHE A 111 0.31 -17.36 -8.59
CA PHE A 111 0.46 -18.40 -9.59
C PHE A 111 1.95 -18.75 -9.80
N ALA A 112 2.27 -19.68 -10.70
CA ALA A 112 3.62 -20.24 -10.84
C ALA A 112 4.72 -19.16 -11.01
N ARG A 113 4.52 -18.18 -11.87
CA ARG A 113 5.49 -17.10 -12.12
C ARG A 113 5.79 -16.28 -10.86
N CYS A 114 4.79 -16.05 -9.99
CA CYS A 114 4.96 -15.32 -8.73
C CYS A 114 5.97 -15.99 -7.78
N ARG A 115 6.19 -17.29 -7.89
CA ARG A 115 7.13 -18.05 -7.06
C ARG A 115 8.56 -18.01 -7.58
N GLN A 116 8.74 -17.64 -8.84
CA GLN A 116 10.02 -17.76 -9.54
C GLN A 116 10.61 -16.38 -9.86
N GLU A 117 9.78 -15.41 -10.20
CA GLU A 117 10.21 -14.09 -10.68
C GLU A 117 9.77 -12.98 -9.75
N VAL A 118 10.68 -12.04 -9.53
CA VAL A 118 10.37 -10.79 -8.82
C VAL A 118 9.65 -9.86 -9.79
N PRO A 119 8.42 -9.42 -9.48
CA PRO A 119 7.71 -8.47 -10.35
C PRO A 119 8.43 -7.12 -10.39
N ALA A 120 8.57 -6.56 -11.59
CA ALA A 120 9.03 -5.19 -11.75
C ALA A 120 7.93 -4.20 -11.37
N LEU A 121 8.31 -3.00 -10.92
CA LEU A 121 7.35 -1.92 -10.69
C LEU A 121 7.00 -1.28 -12.04
N LEU A 122 5.91 -1.71 -12.66
CA LEU A 122 5.40 -1.20 -13.93
C LEU A 122 4.12 -0.41 -13.67
N ASP A 123 4.02 0.78 -14.22
CA ASP A 123 2.87 1.69 -14.03
C ASP A 123 2.44 1.84 -12.56
N GLY A 124 3.43 1.87 -11.66
CA GLY A 124 3.21 2.05 -10.23
C GLY A 124 2.78 0.79 -9.47
N VAL A 125 2.80 -0.42 -10.06
CA VAL A 125 2.50 -1.66 -9.34
C VAL A 125 3.48 -2.78 -9.69
N ALA A 126 3.95 -3.51 -8.69
CA ALA A 126 4.84 -4.66 -8.84
C ALA A 126 4.06 -5.97 -8.64
N CYS A 127 3.29 -6.39 -9.64
CA CYS A 127 2.41 -7.55 -9.54
C CYS A 127 2.17 -8.23 -10.89
N HIS A 128 2.61 -9.46 -11.05
CA HIS A 128 2.40 -10.24 -12.28
C HIS A 128 0.91 -10.48 -12.63
N ALA A 129 0.02 -10.51 -11.62
CA ALA A 129 -1.40 -10.71 -11.84
C ALA A 129 -2.10 -9.45 -12.41
N ILE A 130 -1.42 -8.32 -12.37
CA ILE A 130 -1.92 -7.03 -12.88
C ILE A 130 -1.23 -6.66 -14.20
N GLU A 131 -0.02 -7.17 -14.44
CA GLU A 131 0.64 -7.04 -15.74
C GLU A 131 -0.30 -7.55 -16.85
N GLY A 132 -0.63 -6.72 -17.82
CA GLY A 132 -1.49 -7.07 -18.96
C GLY A 132 -2.98 -6.74 -18.81
N ARG A 133 -3.47 -6.37 -17.63
CA ARG A 133 -4.88 -5.92 -17.50
C ARG A 133 -5.10 -4.47 -17.93
N ASP A 134 -4.06 -3.66 -17.98
CA ASP A 134 -4.15 -2.26 -18.40
C ASP A 134 -3.94 -2.08 -19.93
N SER A 135 -3.38 -3.07 -20.62
CA SER A 135 -3.24 -3.03 -22.09
C SER A 135 -4.56 -3.18 -22.83
N ASP A 136 -5.60 -3.74 -22.20
CA ASP A 136 -6.92 -3.90 -22.84
C ASP A 136 -7.85 -2.69 -22.67
N ARG A 137 -7.42 -1.66 -21.93
CA ARG A 137 -8.24 -0.44 -21.72
C ARG A 137 -7.88 0.76 -22.63
N ILE A 138 -6.89 0.61 -23.51
CA ILE A 138 -6.47 1.69 -24.44
C ILE A 138 -6.97 1.43 -25.87
N GLY A 139 -7.95 0.56 -26.04
CA GLY A 139 -8.50 0.17 -27.34
C GLY A 139 -10.01 0.26 -27.41
N GLU A 140 -10.61 1.43 -27.11
CA GLU A 140 -11.94 1.85 -27.58
C GLU A 140 -12.04 3.36 -27.61
#